data_6fb7a03f9b10a9ff533733b3a7a037ab
#
_entry.id   6fb7a03f9b10a9ff533733b3a7a037ab
#
_cell.length_a   1.000
_cell.length_b   1.000
_cell.length_c   1.000
_cell.angle_alpha   90.00
_cell.angle_beta   90.00
_cell.angle_gamma   90.00
#
_symmetry.space_group_name_H-M   'P 1'
#
loop_
_entity.id
_entity.type
_entity.pdbx_description
1 polymer ?
#
loop_
_entity_poly.entity_id
_entity_poly.type
_entity_poly.pdbx_seq_one_letter_code
_entity_poly.pdbx_strand_id
1 'polypeptide(L)'
;VDSVLQDFSEFFTQVTGFTLWALQRAWARRMVSGESFALIAPTGVGKSTLLQVYSVYRSSTGDSVLYIVPTRSLVEQVSERISSLSRGLGVEVYNTIAREARGVYVTTHMALFRSKELLRGRYFGLVVADDFDALLKKSSLMDFVLYTLGFRPEDVEVARRITKLKQEAYAVKHASPERFRDLLKELESLEEQLARSIASRRVGQLLIASATGRGKRERVKVLRELIGFEVGGIVDYLRNVREFSASLSSTRIADLVKTLGYGTLVFVSRDLGRGYLKRLAEELESCGVKVAVAHTTRALDKLRKGLVHVLLGVATYYGVLTRGIDEPKLIKSALFIGIPKFRVPLDAFLSKLPNVLYSFRSLYGTRAADPELSRAYESLARLSPSKLKLVDLCLRGLAQPPNDYFRTQLEFAAKLRDFVLGEVRTVLGNGKLILGNVLVKPSGNSIVVDIPDIYTYIQASGRTSRLLGGRMTLGISVLLYEDRDLYEIFLKRLKNFFETSFEELNPGKLVEALEEASKSREVVGCGGGDTVSRIVPALIVVESPTKARTIAKIFGGGGRRYVGDTVAYETVIPVDGVFYVATV
;
A
#
# COMPACT_ATOMS: atom_id res chain seq x y z
N VAL A 1 -27.93 -4.92 -13.60
CA VAL A 1 -26.51 -4.58 -13.46
C VAL A 1 -25.98 -4.01 -14.76
N ASP A 2 -26.23 -4.63 -15.91
CA ASP A 2 -25.66 -4.20 -17.19
C ASP A 2 -26.18 -2.83 -17.63
N SER A 3 -27.46 -2.51 -17.43
CA SER A 3 -28.01 -1.17 -17.71
C SER A 3 -27.38 -0.10 -16.81
N VAL A 4 -27.27 -0.36 -15.50
CA VAL A 4 -26.65 0.58 -14.57
C VAL A 4 -25.16 0.76 -14.85
N LEU A 5 -24.48 -0.30 -15.29
CA LEU A 5 -23.07 -0.19 -15.72
C LEU A 5 -22.94 0.66 -16.97
N GLN A 6 -23.88 0.56 -17.89
CA GLN A 6 -23.89 1.39 -19.08
C GLN A 6 -24.15 2.85 -18.73
N ASP A 7 -25.17 3.12 -17.91
CA ASP A 7 -25.48 4.47 -17.42
C ASP A 7 -24.27 5.11 -16.72
N PHE A 8 -23.60 4.35 -15.84
CA PHE A 8 -22.39 4.82 -15.20
C PHE A 8 -21.21 5.02 -16.17
N SER A 9 -21.07 4.17 -17.19
CA SER A 9 -20.02 4.31 -18.21
C SER A 9 -20.23 5.55 -19.07
N GLU A 10 -21.47 5.85 -19.43
CA GLU A 10 -21.84 7.08 -20.15
C GLU A 10 -21.61 8.31 -19.29
N PHE A 11 -22.04 8.27 -18.03
CA PHE A 11 -21.77 9.32 -17.05
C PHE A 11 -20.26 9.57 -16.88
N PHE A 12 -19.45 8.50 -16.73
CA PHE A 12 -18.00 8.61 -16.64
C PHE A 12 -17.40 9.31 -17.87
N THR A 13 -17.87 8.95 -19.07
CA THR A 13 -17.41 9.56 -20.31
C THR A 13 -17.83 11.04 -20.40
N GLN A 14 -19.05 11.35 -19.98
CA GLN A 14 -19.57 12.72 -20.01
C GLN A 14 -18.75 13.66 -19.09
N VAL A 15 -18.41 13.22 -17.88
CA VAL A 15 -17.72 14.11 -16.91
C VAL A 15 -16.21 14.12 -17.06
N THR A 16 -15.60 13.09 -17.67
CA THR A 16 -14.14 13.00 -17.81
C THR A 16 -13.65 13.20 -19.24
N GLY A 17 -14.49 12.99 -20.24
CA GLY A 17 -14.10 12.93 -21.65
C GLY A 17 -13.41 11.62 -22.06
N PHE A 18 -13.31 10.63 -21.15
CA PHE A 18 -12.64 9.35 -21.40
C PHE A 18 -13.60 8.17 -21.22
N THR A 19 -13.37 7.09 -21.94
CA THR A 19 -14.09 5.83 -21.74
C THR A 19 -13.42 4.99 -20.65
N LEU A 20 -14.22 4.21 -19.93
CA LEU A 20 -13.70 3.20 -18.98
C LEU A 20 -12.90 2.14 -19.74
N TRP A 21 -11.66 1.96 -19.39
CA TRP A 21 -10.86 0.85 -19.91
C TRP A 21 -11.17 -0.45 -19.16
N ALA A 22 -10.71 -1.60 -19.68
CA ALA A 22 -11.17 -2.91 -19.26
C ALA A 22 -11.15 -3.16 -17.74
N LEU A 23 -10.06 -2.76 -17.04
CA LEU A 23 -9.96 -2.91 -15.59
C LEU A 23 -10.92 -1.99 -14.84
N GLN A 24 -11.01 -0.72 -15.24
CA GLN A 24 -11.97 0.22 -14.64
C GLN A 24 -13.40 -0.27 -14.86
N ARG A 25 -13.73 -0.81 -16.04
CA ARG A 25 -15.04 -1.39 -16.32
C ARG A 25 -15.34 -2.61 -15.46
N ALA A 26 -14.35 -3.46 -15.21
CA ALA A 26 -14.49 -4.60 -14.29
C ALA A 26 -14.76 -4.14 -12.84
N TRP A 27 -14.05 -3.13 -12.37
CA TRP A 27 -14.33 -2.52 -11.06
C TRP A 27 -15.69 -1.82 -11.04
N ALA A 28 -16.00 -1.04 -12.08
CA ALA A 28 -17.27 -0.35 -12.20
C ALA A 28 -18.46 -1.32 -12.13
N ARG A 29 -18.38 -2.49 -12.78
CA ARG A 29 -19.40 -3.55 -12.69
C ARG A 29 -19.65 -3.97 -11.23
N ARG A 30 -18.59 -4.20 -10.48
CA ARG A 30 -18.68 -4.55 -9.05
C ARG A 30 -19.23 -3.38 -8.20
N MET A 31 -18.80 -2.16 -8.51
CA MET A 31 -19.26 -0.95 -7.81
C MET A 31 -20.76 -0.75 -7.99
N VAL A 32 -21.26 -0.81 -9.23
CA VAL A 32 -22.71 -0.62 -9.52
C VAL A 32 -23.56 -1.81 -9.04
N SER A 33 -22.95 -2.99 -8.82
CA SER A 33 -23.61 -4.12 -8.17
C SER A 33 -23.73 -3.95 -6.65
N GLY A 34 -23.18 -2.88 -6.08
CA GLY A 34 -23.20 -2.62 -4.64
C GLY A 34 -22.17 -3.41 -3.82
N GLU A 35 -21.21 -4.07 -4.47
CA GLU A 35 -20.17 -4.83 -3.78
C GLU A 35 -19.21 -3.90 -3.02
N SER A 36 -18.84 -4.31 -1.81
CA SER A 36 -17.78 -3.66 -1.02
C SER A 36 -16.46 -4.39 -1.21
N PHE A 37 -15.44 -3.70 -1.70
CA PHE A 37 -14.15 -4.33 -2.00
C PHE A 37 -12.99 -3.33 -2.03
N ALA A 38 -11.76 -3.86 -2.08
CA ALA A 38 -10.56 -3.06 -2.26
C ALA A 38 -10.11 -3.04 -3.72
N LEU A 39 -9.91 -1.83 -4.27
CA LEU A 39 -9.27 -1.60 -5.56
C LEU A 39 -7.75 -1.57 -5.35
N ILE A 40 -7.10 -2.71 -5.56
CA ILE A 40 -5.67 -2.83 -5.37
C ILE A 40 -5.00 -2.83 -6.73
N ALA A 41 -4.27 -1.77 -7.00
CA ALA A 41 -3.47 -1.62 -8.20
C ALA A 41 -2.42 -0.53 -7.99
N PRO A 42 -1.35 -0.49 -8.78
CA PRO A 42 -0.34 0.55 -8.68
C PRO A 42 -0.93 1.95 -8.80
N THR A 43 -0.15 2.92 -8.38
CA THR A 43 -0.45 4.33 -8.61
C THR A 43 -0.50 4.62 -10.11
N GLY A 44 -1.44 5.46 -10.55
CA GLY A 44 -1.55 5.90 -11.94
C GLY A 44 -2.52 5.12 -12.83
N VAL A 45 -3.13 4.03 -12.37
CA VAL A 45 -4.13 3.27 -13.15
C VAL A 45 -5.54 3.88 -13.13
N GLY A 46 -5.70 5.07 -12.56
CA GLY A 46 -6.98 5.78 -12.56
C GLY A 46 -7.97 5.34 -11.46
N LYS A 47 -7.49 4.67 -10.37
CA LYS A 47 -8.33 4.32 -9.21
C LYS A 47 -9.05 5.52 -8.62
N SER A 48 -8.29 6.55 -8.25
CA SER A 48 -8.83 7.76 -7.61
C SER A 48 -9.81 8.49 -8.54
N THR A 49 -9.52 8.58 -9.84
CA THR A 49 -10.45 9.15 -10.82
C THR A 49 -11.76 8.37 -10.89
N LEU A 50 -11.69 7.04 -10.96
CA LEU A 50 -12.87 6.18 -10.98
C LEU A 50 -13.71 6.36 -9.70
N LEU A 51 -13.06 6.36 -8.52
CA LEU A 51 -13.73 6.53 -7.24
C LEU A 51 -14.35 7.92 -7.08
N GLN A 52 -13.68 8.98 -7.55
CA GLN A 52 -14.20 10.33 -7.52
C GLN A 52 -15.42 10.48 -8.42
N VAL A 53 -15.38 9.98 -9.64
CA VAL A 53 -16.53 10.00 -10.57
C VAL A 53 -17.68 9.17 -10.00
N TYR A 54 -17.41 8.00 -9.42
CA TYR A 54 -18.44 7.18 -8.79
C TYR A 54 -19.05 7.85 -7.55
N SER A 55 -18.26 8.61 -6.80
CA SER A 55 -18.75 9.40 -5.67
C SER A 55 -19.73 10.50 -6.14
N VAL A 56 -19.43 11.18 -7.24
CA VAL A 56 -20.35 12.16 -7.86
C VAL A 56 -21.61 11.47 -8.35
N TYR A 57 -21.48 10.35 -9.06
CA TYR A 57 -22.61 9.56 -9.57
C TYR A 57 -23.55 9.13 -8.44
N ARG A 58 -23.02 8.57 -7.34
CA ARG A 58 -23.81 8.14 -6.19
C ARG A 58 -24.48 9.33 -5.48
N SER A 59 -23.79 10.45 -5.38
CA SER A 59 -24.35 11.65 -4.77
C SER A 59 -25.42 12.29 -5.65
N SER A 60 -25.30 12.28 -6.97
CA SER A 60 -26.32 12.77 -7.90
C SER A 60 -27.59 11.91 -7.86
N THR A 61 -27.48 10.63 -7.48
CA THR A 61 -28.64 9.74 -7.28
C THR A 61 -29.21 9.80 -5.86
N GLY A 62 -28.72 10.69 -5.00
CA GLY A 62 -29.30 11.01 -3.69
C GLY A 62 -28.58 10.42 -2.47
N ASP A 63 -27.44 9.74 -2.66
CA ASP A 63 -26.65 9.25 -1.52
C ASP A 63 -25.75 10.35 -0.93
N SER A 64 -25.56 10.31 0.38
CA SER A 64 -24.44 11.00 1.03
C SER A 64 -23.20 10.14 0.92
N VAL A 65 -22.08 10.74 0.51
CA VAL A 65 -20.80 10.06 0.28
C VAL A 65 -19.75 10.60 1.23
N LEU A 66 -19.00 9.70 1.88
CA LEU A 66 -17.83 10.04 2.67
C LEU A 66 -16.56 9.61 1.95
N TYR A 67 -15.72 10.57 1.58
CA TYR A 67 -14.46 10.35 0.88
C TYR A 67 -13.28 10.62 1.81
N ILE A 68 -12.53 9.59 2.17
CA ILE A 68 -11.44 9.64 3.16
C ILE A 68 -10.10 9.61 2.43
N VAL A 69 -9.26 10.61 2.68
CA VAL A 69 -7.91 10.72 2.11
C VAL A 69 -6.84 10.79 3.21
N PRO A 70 -5.58 10.44 2.92
CA PRO A 70 -4.54 10.36 3.94
C PRO A 70 -4.04 11.71 4.46
N THR A 71 -4.12 12.78 3.68
CA THR A 71 -3.52 14.08 4.03
C THR A 71 -4.47 15.26 3.78
N ARG A 72 -4.28 16.36 4.51
CA ARG A 72 -5.05 17.59 4.31
C ARG A 72 -4.90 18.19 2.91
N SER A 73 -3.70 18.10 2.35
CA SER A 73 -3.46 18.60 0.99
C SER A 73 -4.26 17.83 -0.07
N LEU A 74 -4.49 16.53 0.16
CA LEU A 74 -5.35 15.73 -0.71
C LEU A 74 -6.83 16.06 -0.51
N VAL A 75 -7.26 16.52 0.68
CA VAL A 75 -8.64 17.00 0.87
C VAL A 75 -8.94 18.15 -0.09
N GLU A 76 -8.07 19.15 -0.17
CA GLU A 76 -8.25 20.29 -1.05
C GLU A 76 -8.27 19.85 -2.52
N GLN A 77 -7.26 19.09 -2.97
CA GLN A 77 -7.17 18.61 -4.35
C GLN A 77 -8.36 17.75 -4.76
N VAL A 78 -8.77 16.82 -3.92
CA VAL A 78 -9.89 15.91 -4.20
C VAL A 78 -11.20 16.68 -4.19
N SER A 79 -11.39 17.63 -3.25
CA SER A 79 -12.59 18.47 -3.20
C SER A 79 -12.72 19.33 -4.46
N GLU A 80 -11.64 19.99 -4.89
CA GLU A 80 -11.61 20.79 -6.13
C GLU A 80 -11.92 19.91 -7.35
N ARG A 81 -11.34 18.72 -7.42
CA ARG A 81 -11.56 17.81 -8.53
C ARG A 81 -12.99 17.28 -8.56
N ILE A 82 -13.53 16.85 -7.43
CA ILE A 82 -14.93 16.41 -7.34
C ILE A 82 -15.87 17.56 -7.68
N SER A 83 -15.62 18.78 -7.18
CA SER A 83 -16.38 19.97 -7.53
C SER A 83 -16.35 20.27 -9.04
N SER A 84 -15.19 20.08 -9.67
CA SER A 84 -15.07 20.23 -11.13
C SER A 84 -15.85 19.17 -11.89
N LEU A 85 -15.83 17.91 -11.44
CA LEU A 85 -16.55 16.79 -12.05
C LEU A 85 -18.07 16.89 -11.84
N SER A 86 -18.52 17.59 -10.81
CA SER A 86 -19.94 17.73 -10.44
C SER A 86 -20.61 18.99 -10.98
N ARG A 87 -19.93 19.77 -11.81
CA ARG A 87 -20.50 21.02 -12.37
C ARG A 87 -21.81 20.75 -13.10
N GLY A 88 -22.86 21.48 -12.71
CA GLY A 88 -24.18 21.36 -13.31
C GLY A 88 -24.99 20.13 -12.86
N LEU A 89 -24.48 19.31 -11.94
CA LEU A 89 -25.14 18.08 -11.49
C LEU A 89 -25.85 18.24 -10.13
N GLY A 90 -25.82 19.41 -9.51
CA GLY A 90 -26.48 19.65 -8.20
C GLY A 90 -25.84 18.88 -7.03
N VAL A 91 -24.58 18.47 -7.17
CA VAL A 91 -23.83 17.77 -6.12
C VAL A 91 -22.98 18.77 -5.35
N GLU A 92 -23.25 18.87 -4.05
CA GLU A 92 -22.45 19.70 -3.14
C GLU A 92 -21.22 18.94 -2.63
N VAL A 93 -20.10 19.64 -2.48
CA VAL A 93 -18.83 19.09 -2.01
C VAL A 93 -18.40 19.82 -0.74
N TYR A 94 -18.16 19.07 0.33
CA TYR A 94 -17.78 19.60 1.62
C TYR A 94 -16.40 19.11 2.04
N ASN A 95 -15.52 19.99 2.46
CA ASN A 95 -14.23 19.69 3.06
C ASN A 95 -14.25 19.77 4.60
N THR A 96 -15.40 20.11 5.15
CA THR A 96 -15.70 20.10 6.59
C THR A 96 -16.96 19.26 6.83
N ILE A 97 -17.04 18.62 8.00
CA ILE A 97 -18.18 17.80 8.35
C ILE A 97 -19.26 18.69 8.96
N ALA A 98 -20.21 19.13 8.12
CA ALA A 98 -21.40 19.83 8.57
C ALA A 98 -22.52 18.84 8.94
N ARG A 99 -23.47 19.24 9.81
CA ARG A 99 -24.67 18.45 10.11
C ARG A 99 -25.62 18.50 8.90
N GLU A 100 -26.15 17.34 8.52
CA GLU A 100 -27.38 17.14 7.72
C GLU A 100 -27.41 17.60 6.25
N ALA A 101 -26.28 17.88 5.61
CA ALA A 101 -26.28 18.16 4.17
C ALA A 101 -26.08 16.88 3.34
N ARG A 102 -26.76 16.76 2.20
CA ARG A 102 -26.48 15.73 1.19
C ARG A 102 -25.30 16.19 0.34
N GLY A 103 -24.45 15.28 -0.07
CA GLY A 103 -23.30 15.60 -0.91
C GLY A 103 -22.11 14.69 -0.69
N VAL A 104 -20.96 15.10 -1.19
CA VAL A 104 -19.68 14.39 -1.02
C VAL A 104 -18.85 15.11 0.04
N TYR A 105 -18.53 14.41 1.10
CA TYR A 105 -17.71 14.90 2.20
C TYR A 105 -16.29 14.37 2.05
N VAL A 106 -15.33 15.24 1.83
CA VAL A 106 -13.92 14.89 1.70
C VAL A 106 -13.20 15.24 2.99
N THR A 107 -12.57 14.24 3.62
CA THR A 107 -11.92 14.42 4.93
C THR A 107 -10.69 13.52 5.09
N THR A 108 -9.89 13.78 6.11
CA THR A 108 -8.81 12.86 6.51
C THR A 108 -9.29 11.91 7.60
N HIS A 109 -8.63 10.75 7.71
CA HIS A 109 -8.89 9.80 8.80
C HIS A 109 -8.71 10.41 10.19
N MET A 110 -7.82 11.40 10.37
CA MET A 110 -7.62 12.10 11.64
C MET A 110 -8.74 13.10 11.93
N ALA A 111 -9.19 13.84 10.93
CA ALA A 111 -10.31 14.76 11.07
C ALA A 111 -11.61 13.99 11.34
N LEU A 112 -11.83 12.88 10.63
CA LEU A 112 -12.93 11.97 10.85
C LEU A 112 -12.98 11.47 12.31
N PHE A 113 -11.83 11.06 12.85
CA PHE A 113 -11.73 10.61 14.23
C PHE A 113 -12.07 11.70 15.26
N ARG A 114 -11.67 12.95 15.00
CA ARG A 114 -12.01 14.10 15.86
C ARG A 114 -13.47 14.49 15.79
N SER A 115 -14.14 14.22 14.67
CA SER A 115 -15.53 14.59 14.41
C SER A 115 -16.53 13.47 14.72
N LYS A 116 -16.15 12.47 15.49
CA LYS A 116 -16.99 11.31 15.83
C LYS A 116 -18.36 11.70 16.35
N GLU A 117 -18.43 12.67 17.25
CA GLU A 117 -19.70 13.11 17.86
C GLU A 117 -20.62 13.78 16.84
N LEU A 118 -20.06 14.50 15.85
CA LEU A 118 -20.85 15.14 14.79
C LEU A 118 -21.42 14.14 13.79
N LEU A 119 -20.77 12.97 13.66
CA LEU A 119 -21.18 11.92 12.73
C LEU A 119 -22.00 10.81 13.40
N ARG A 120 -22.18 10.87 14.70
CA ARG A 120 -22.93 9.86 15.46
C ARG A 120 -24.37 9.77 14.96
N GLY A 121 -24.76 8.57 14.52
CA GLY A 121 -26.07 8.30 13.94
C GLY A 121 -26.23 8.74 12.48
N ARG A 122 -25.20 9.29 11.84
CA ARG A 122 -25.24 9.67 10.44
C ARG A 122 -24.95 8.48 9.53
N TYR A 123 -25.75 8.36 8.48
CA TYR A 123 -25.64 7.30 7.49
C TYR A 123 -25.03 7.83 6.18
N PHE A 124 -24.08 7.08 5.62
CA PHE A 124 -23.53 7.29 4.29
C PHE A 124 -23.83 6.08 3.40
N GLY A 125 -24.43 6.32 2.23
CA GLY A 125 -24.69 5.28 1.24
C GLY A 125 -23.42 4.75 0.58
N LEU A 126 -22.35 5.55 0.59
CA LEU A 126 -21.03 5.19 0.09
C LEU A 126 -19.94 5.77 0.99
N VAL A 127 -18.99 4.94 1.39
CA VAL A 127 -17.73 5.38 1.99
C VAL A 127 -16.59 4.95 1.07
N VAL A 128 -15.77 5.91 0.68
CA VAL A 128 -14.55 5.69 -0.10
C VAL A 128 -13.34 6.01 0.77
N ALA A 129 -12.38 5.10 0.85
CA ALA A 129 -11.10 5.33 1.50
C ALA A 129 -9.96 5.21 0.48
N ASP A 130 -9.34 6.34 0.15
CA ASP A 130 -8.21 6.40 -0.80
C ASP A 130 -6.87 6.19 -0.08
N ASP A 131 -6.84 5.29 0.88
CA ASP A 131 -5.67 4.66 1.50
C ASP A 131 -6.08 3.58 2.50
N PHE A 132 -5.94 2.35 2.08
CA PHE A 132 -6.27 1.17 2.88
C PHE A 132 -5.47 1.06 4.18
N ASP A 133 -4.18 1.36 4.10
CA ASP A 133 -3.26 1.15 5.23
C ASP A 133 -3.56 2.09 6.40
N ALA A 134 -3.95 3.33 6.09
CA ALA A 134 -4.28 4.32 7.12
C ALA A 134 -5.58 3.98 7.85
N LEU A 135 -6.60 3.52 7.12
CA LEU A 135 -7.89 3.13 7.68
C LEU A 135 -7.77 1.92 8.60
N LEU A 136 -7.01 0.91 8.20
CA LEU A 136 -6.89 -0.35 8.93
C LEU A 136 -5.88 -0.35 10.08
N LYS A 137 -5.11 0.72 10.26
CA LYS A 137 -4.15 0.81 11.39
C LYS A 137 -4.83 0.90 12.76
N LYS A 138 -5.97 1.58 12.85
CA LYS A 138 -6.71 1.77 14.11
C LYS A 138 -8.06 1.07 14.04
N SER A 139 -8.34 0.13 14.97
CA SER A 139 -9.61 -0.58 15.03
C SER A 139 -10.80 0.37 15.27
N SER A 140 -10.63 1.33 16.17
CA SER A 140 -11.68 2.29 16.50
C SER A 140 -12.10 3.19 15.33
N LEU A 141 -11.22 3.43 14.36
CA LEU A 141 -11.56 4.18 13.15
C LEU A 141 -12.36 3.31 12.17
N MET A 142 -11.98 2.05 12.03
CA MET A 142 -12.71 1.11 11.19
C MET A 142 -14.12 0.85 11.74
N ASP A 143 -14.24 0.64 13.05
CA ASP A 143 -15.55 0.47 13.72
C ASP A 143 -16.44 1.69 13.47
N PHE A 144 -15.86 2.88 13.59
CA PHE A 144 -16.57 4.12 13.34
C PHE A 144 -17.06 4.25 11.89
N VAL A 145 -16.23 3.88 10.91
CA VAL A 145 -16.62 3.82 9.48
C VAL A 145 -17.78 2.83 9.30
N LEU A 146 -17.73 1.66 9.94
CA LEU A 146 -18.82 0.68 9.88
C LEU A 146 -20.13 1.24 10.45
N TYR A 147 -20.08 2.01 11.54
CA TYR A 147 -21.27 2.65 12.10
C TYR A 147 -21.86 3.68 11.13
N THR A 148 -21.03 4.44 10.42
CA THR A 148 -21.52 5.39 9.40
C THR A 148 -22.10 4.68 8.16
N LEU A 149 -21.76 3.43 7.93
CA LEU A 149 -22.37 2.57 6.91
C LEU A 149 -23.69 1.92 7.33
N GLY A 150 -24.13 2.11 8.59
CA GLY A 150 -25.41 1.59 9.09
C GLY A 150 -25.29 0.34 9.95
N PHE A 151 -24.08 -0.13 10.29
CA PHE A 151 -23.88 -1.22 11.25
C PHE A 151 -24.03 -0.72 12.68
N ARG A 152 -24.50 -1.61 13.56
CA ARG A 152 -24.54 -1.37 15.00
C ARG A 152 -23.29 -1.92 15.68
N PRO A 153 -22.93 -1.42 16.87
CA PRO A 153 -21.82 -2.00 17.66
C PRO A 153 -21.97 -3.51 17.88
N GLU A 154 -23.20 -3.98 18.10
CA GLU A 154 -23.52 -5.39 18.30
C GLU A 154 -23.20 -6.25 17.07
N ASP A 155 -23.46 -5.74 15.85
CA ASP A 155 -23.15 -6.45 14.61
C ASP A 155 -21.65 -6.63 14.45
N VAL A 156 -20.88 -5.59 14.77
CA VAL A 156 -19.40 -5.63 14.70
C VAL A 156 -18.85 -6.63 15.71
N GLU A 157 -19.43 -6.69 16.91
CA GLU A 157 -19.01 -7.64 17.94
C GLU A 157 -19.35 -9.09 17.56
N VAL A 158 -20.54 -9.34 17.02
CA VAL A 158 -20.93 -10.65 16.47
C VAL A 158 -19.99 -11.07 15.36
N ALA A 159 -19.65 -10.18 14.42
CA ALA A 159 -18.71 -10.49 13.34
C ALA A 159 -17.29 -10.81 13.86
N ARG A 160 -16.84 -10.14 14.92
CA ARG A 160 -15.58 -10.48 15.61
C ARG A 160 -15.65 -11.87 16.26
N ARG A 161 -16.78 -12.20 16.90
CA ARG A 161 -17.01 -13.52 17.50
C ARG A 161 -16.97 -14.61 16.44
N ILE A 162 -17.68 -14.43 15.32
CA ILE A 162 -17.67 -15.35 14.18
C ILE A 162 -16.22 -15.56 13.67
N THR A 163 -15.46 -14.48 13.52
CA THR A 163 -14.06 -14.56 13.05
C THR A 163 -13.19 -15.39 14.00
N LYS A 164 -13.36 -15.23 15.32
CA LYS A 164 -12.63 -16.03 16.31
C LYS A 164 -13.03 -17.49 16.29
N LEU A 165 -14.33 -17.77 16.26
CA LEU A 165 -14.85 -19.14 16.22
C LEU A 165 -14.40 -19.89 14.95
N LYS A 166 -14.39 -19.23 13.80
CA LYS A 166 -13.82 -19.82 12.55
C LYS A 166 -12.35 -20.19 12.70
N GLN A 167 -11.55 -19.39 13.43
CA GLN A 167 -10.16 -19.71 13.72
C GLN A 167 -10.02 -20.89 14.69
N GLU A 168 -10.85 -20.91 15.75
CA GLU A 168 -10.88 -22.02 16.71
C GLU A 168 -11.33 -23.31 16.04
N ALA A 169 -12.41 -23.28 15.24
CA ALA A 169 -12.89 -24.43 14.49
C ALA A 169 -11.81 -25.00 13.55
N TYR A 170 -11.09 -24.13 12.84
CA TYR A 170 -9.98 -24.57 11.99
C TYR A 170 -8.86 -25.24 12.80
N ALA A 171 -8.55 -24.72 14.00
CA ALA A 171 -7.50 -25.27 14.84
C ALA A 171 -7.85 -26.66 15.43
N VAL A 172 -9.13 -26.91 15.73
CA VAL A 172 -9.59 -28.16 16.37
C VAL A 172 -10.14 -29.20 15.38
N LYS A 173 -10.26 -28.85 14.12
CA LYS A 173 -10.90 -29.70 13.08
C LYS A 173 -10.41 -31.15 13.05
N HIS A 174 -9.13 -31.37 13.28
CA HIS A 174 -8.51 -32.71 13.29
C HIS A 174 -8.21 -33.25 14.68
N ALA A 175 -8.21 -32.39 15.71
CA ALA A 175 -7.82 -32.76 17.07
C ALA A 175 -9.03 -33.17 17.93
N SER A 176 -10.21 -32.61 17.70
CA SER A 176 -11.41 -32.91 18.48
C SER A 176 -12.70 -32.74 17.64
N PRO A 177 -13.19 -33.84 17.02
CA PRO A 177 -14.38 -33.81 16.18
C PRO A 177 -15.66 -33.38 16.92
N GLU A 178 -15.77 -33.65 18.20
CA GLU A 178 -16.91 -33.20 19.02
C GLU A 178 -16.89 -31.69 19.20
N ARG A 179 -15.77 -31.16 19.66
CA ARG A 179 -15.59 -29.72 19.81
C ARG A 179 -15.78 -28.96 18.51
N PHE A 180 -15.33 -29.54 17.38
CA PHE A 180 -15.53 -28.95 16.05
C PHE A 180 -17.01 -28.86 15.70
N ARG A 181 -17.82 -29.89 15.98
CA ARG A 181 -19.28 -29.88 15.74
C ARG A 181 -20.00 -28.82 16.58
N ASP A 182 -19.62 -28.67 17.85
CA ASP A 182 -20.22 -27.66 18.72
C ASP A 182 -19.91 -26.24 18.24
N LEU A 183 -18.66 -26.00 17.83
CA LEU A 183 -18.27 -24.72 17.25
C LEU A 183 -19.01 -24.39 15.95
N LEU A 184 -19.28 -25.41 15.10
CA LEU A 184 -20.07 -25.19 13.88
C LEU A 184 -21.50 -24.78 14.18
N LYS A 185 -22.17 -25.38 15.19
CA LYS A 185 -23.54 -24.98 15.60
C LYS A 185 -23.57 -23.56 16.14
N GLU A 186 -22.58 -23.19 16.96
CA GLU A 186 -22.46 -21.81 17.46
C GLU A 186 -22.23 -20.81 16.31
N LEU A 187 -21.39 -21.18 15.32
CA LEU A 187 -21.15 -20.38 14.12
C LEU A 187 -22.44 -20.18 13.31
N GLU A 188 -23.17 -21.24 12.98
CA GLU A 188 -24.45 -21.16 12.26
C GLU A 188 -25.43 -20.19 12.94
N SER A 189 -25.59 -20.32 14.25
CA SER A 189 -26.49 -19.44 15.02
C SER A 189 -26.08 -17.98 14.94
N LEU A 190 -24.79 -17.67 15.07
CA LEU A 190 -24.29 -16.30 15.01
C LEU A 190 -24.32 -15.72 13.59
N GLU A 191 -24.05 -16.52 12.57
CA GLU A 191 -24.16 -16.12 11.17
C GLU A 191 -25.62 -15.79 10.80
N GLU A 192 -26.58 -16.61 11.23
CA GLU A 192 -28.01 -16.31 11.07
C GLU A 192 -28.44 -15.04 11.83
N GLN A 193 -27.99 -14.86 13.07
CA GLN A 193 -28.26 -13.65 13.85
C GLN A 193 -27.75 -12.41 13.12
N LEU A 194 -26.52 -12.45 12.62
CA LEU A 194 -25.90 -11.35 11.90
C LEU A 194 -26.65 -11.06 10.59
N ALA A 195 -26.97 -12.11 9.81
CA ALA A 195 -27.71 -11.98 8.56
C ALA A 195 -29.08 -11.34 8.77
N ARG A 196 -29.86 -11.77 9.78
CA ARG A 196 -31.16 -11.16 10.13
C ARG A 196 -31.02 -9.71 10.55
N SER A 197 -29.99 -9.39 11.35
CA SER A 197 -29.74 -8.01 11.80
C SER A 197 -29.40 -7.09 10.63
N ILE A 198 -28.61 -7.54 9.67
CA ILE A 198 -28.21 -6.75 8.49
C ILE A 198 -29.38 -6.62 7.50
N ALA A 199 -30.12 -7.71 7.22
CA ALA A 199 -31.22 -7.72 6.26
C ALA A 199 -32.36 -6.73 6.60
N SER A 200 -32.52 -6.38 7.88
CA SER A 200 -33.53 -5.44 8.33
C SER A 200 -33.17 -3.97 8.14
N ARG A 201 -32.00 -3.65 7.58
CA ARG A 201 -31.46 -2.29 7.52
C ARG A 201 -30.85 -1.94 6.18
N ARG A 202 -30.79 -0.65 5.90
CA ARG A 202 -30.01 -0.12 4.77
C ARG A 202 -28.55 -0.06 5.18
N VAL A 203 -27.69 -0.76 4.46
CA VAL A 203 -26.25 -0.78 4.65
C VAL A 203 -25.57 -0.10 3.46
N GLY A 204 -24.65 0.80 3.73
CA GLY A 204 -23.85 1.48 2.70
C GLY A 204 -22.72 0.60 2.15
N GLN A 205 -22.18 1.05 1.04
CA GLN A 205 -21.07 0.41 0.33
C GLN A 205 -19.72 0.96 0.81
N LEU A 206 -18.72 0.10 0.98
CA LEU A 206 -17.34 0.46 1.30
C LEU A 206 -16.41 0.14 0.13
N LEU A 207 -15.78 1.18 -0.41
CA LEU A 207 -14.75 1.05 -1.45
C LEU A 207 -13.42 1.57 -0.92
N ILE A 208 -12.37 0.80 -1.06
CA ILE A 208 -11.04 1.16 -0.58
C ILE A 208 -10.04 1.08 -1.73
N ALA A 209 -9.30 2.16 -1.96
CA ALA A 209 -8.16 2.13 -2.87
C ALA A 209 -6.87 1.88 -2.12
N SER A 210 -6.02 1.04 -2.66
CA SER A 210 -4.67 0.80 -2.14
C SER A 210 -3.70 0.47 -3.27
N ALA A 211 -2.44 0.82 -3.05
CA ALA A 211 -1.36 0.37 -3.93
C ALA A 211 -0.79 -0.99 -3.50
N THR A 212 -0.92 -1.37 -2.24
CA THR A 212 -0.20 -2.52 -1.67
C THR A 212 -1.09 -3.61 -1.08
N GLY A 213 -2.38 -3.35 -0.84
CA GLY A 213 -3.36 -4.32 -0.36
C GLY A 213 -3.07 -5.02 0.97
N ARG A 214 -2.15 -4.50 1.78
CA ARG A 214 -1.74 -5.10 3.05
C ARG A 214 -2.49 -4.50 4.22
N GLY A 215 -3.67 -5.02 4.51
CA GLY A 215 -4.38 -4.76 5.77
C GLY A 215 -4.04 -5.77 6.87
N LYS A 216 -4.28 -5.41 8.14
CA LYS A 216 -4.23 -6.40 9.23
C LYS A 216 -5.29 -7.47 8.94
N ARG A 217 -4.86 -8.72 8.76
CA ARG A 217 -5.70 -9.86 8.35
C ARG A 217 -6.97 -10.04 9.20
N GLU A 218 -6.89 -9.79 10.51
CA GLU A 218 -8.05 -9.92 11.41
C GLU A 218 -9.17 -8.91 11.09
N ARG A 219 -8.81 -7.66 10.76
CA ARG A 219 -9.80 -6.62 10.44
C ARG A 219 -10.47 -6.84 9.09
N VAL A 220 -9.69 -7.32 8.12
CA VAL A 220 -10.23 -7.72 6.81
C VAL A 220 -11.22 -8.87 6.96
N LYS A 221 -10.97 -9.81 7.88
CA LYS A 221 -11.91 -10.90 8.17
C LYS A 221 -13.25 -10.37 8.73
N VAL A 222 -13.19 -9.41 9.66
CA VAL A 222 -14.41 -8.78 10.21
C VAL A 222 -15.20 -8.03 9.11
N LEU A 223 -14.52 -7.30 8.24
CA LEU A 223 -15.15 -6.66 7.08
C LEU A 223 -15.79 -7.68 6.13
N ARG A 224 -15.15 -8.83 5.94
CA ARG A 224 -15.71 -9.91 5.12
C ARG A 224 -17.01 -10.46 5.71
N GLU A 225 -17.05 -10.67 7.01
CA GLU A 225 -18.27 -11.17 7.69
C GLU A 225 -19.42 -10.16 7.63
N LEU A 226 -19.14 -8.86 7.69
CA LEU A 226 -20.16 -7.81 7.71
C LEU A 226 -20.68 -7.44 6.32
N ILE A 227 -19.79 -7.25 5.35
CA ILE A 227 -20.12 -6.67 4.05
C ILE A 227 -19.59 -7.47 2.86
N GLY A 228 -19.18 -8.72 3.07
CA GLY A 228 -18.58 -9.52 2.02
C GLY A 228 -17.30 -8.91 1.45
N PHE A 229 -16.62 -8.07 2.23
CA PHE A 229 -15.48 -7.30 1.76
C PHE A 229 -14.32 -8.20 1.32
N GLU A 230 -13.93 -8.03 0.08
CA GLU A 230 -12.79 -8.75 -0.49
C GLU A 230 -11.60 -7.83 -0.75
N VAL A 231 -10.43 -8.30 -0.36
CA VAL A 231 -9.17 -7.74 -0.77
C VAL A 231 -8.71 -8.50 -2.01
N GLY A 232 -9.23 -8.09 -3.17
CA GLY A 232 -8.76 -8.60 -4.46
C GLY A 232 -7.48 -7.86 -4.82
N GLY A 233 -6.35 -8.56 -4.91
CA GLY A 233 -5.11 -7.98 -5.38
C GLY A 233 -5.05 -8.05 -6.90
N ILE A 234 -5.35 -6.98 -7.59
CA ILE A 234 -4.76 -6.74 -8.90
C ILE A 234 -3.50 -5.91 -8.64
N VAL A 235 -2.51 -6.61 -8.67
CA VAL A 235 -1.08 -6.49 -8.87
C VAL A 235 -0.50 -5.08 -8.93
N ASP A 236 0.49 -4.86 -8.10
CA ASP A 236 1.44 -3.74 -8.03
C ASP A 236 2.23 -3.45 -9.34
N TYR A 237 1.83 -3.99 -10.50
CA TYR A 237 2.68 -4.15 -11.68
C TYR A 237 2.36 -3.27 -12.88
N LEU A 238 1.32 -2.46 -12.84
CA LEU A 238 1.10 -1.48 -13.89
C LEU A 238 1.93 -0.21 -13.64
N ARG A 239 3.25 -0.38 -13.63
CA ARG A 239 4.18 0.74 -13.65
C ARG A 239 5.07 0.60 -14.88
N ASN A 240 5.12 1.64 -15.67
CA ASN A 240 6.03 1.72 -16.80
C ASN A 240 7.17 2.68 -16.42
N VAL A 241 8.15 2.15 -15.69
CA VAL A 241 9.29 2.92 -15.16
C VAL A 241 10.58 2.25 -15.59
N ARG A 242 11.45 3.01 -16.25
CA ARG A 242 12.81 2.61 -16.52
C ARG A 242 13.70 3.00 -15.34
N GLU A 243 14.42 2.05 -14.78
CA GLU A 243 15.11 2.19 -13.50
C GLU A 243 16.63 2.15 -13.70
N PHE A 244 17.31 3.17 -13.19
CA PHE A 244 18.76 3.30 -13.21
C PHE A 244 19.31 3.33 -11.78
N SER A 245 20.55 2.88 -11.62
CA SER A 245 21.26 2.97 -10.34
C SER A 245 22.73 3.32 -10.52
N ALA A 246 23.27 4.01 -9.52
CA ALA A 246 24.69 4.31 -9.42
C ALA A 246 25.11 4.46 -7.96
N SER A 247 26.41 4.43 -7.70
CA SER A 247 26.94 4.77 -6.38
C SER A 247 26.80 6.29 -6.12
N LEU A 248 26.30 6.64 -4.93
CA LEU A 248 26.18 8.02 -4.50
C LEU A 248 27.55 8.73 -4.45
N SER A 249 28.59 8.02 -4.05
CA SER A 249 29.95 8.58 -3.91
C SER A 249 30.60 8.92 -5.26
N SER A 250 30.20 8.29 -6.35
CA SER A 250 30.75 8.50 -7.69
C SER A 250 29.90 9.42 -8.58
N THR A 251 28.78 9.92 -8.07
CA THR A 251 27.80 10.68 -8.87
C THR A 251 27.70 12.13 -8.40
N ARG A 252 27.87 13.08 -9.31
CA ARG A 252 27.60 14.51 -9.04
C ARG A 252 26.12 14.78 -9.15
N ILE A 253 25.46 14.99 -8.01
CA ILE A 253 23.99 15.16 -7.91
C ILE A 253 23.52 16.33 -8.77
N ALA A 254 24.22 17.48 -8.73
CA ALA A 254 23.83 18.67 -9.48
C ALA A 254 23.81 18.44 -11.00
N ASP A 255 24.79 17.73 -11.55
CA ASP A 255 24.86 17.43 -12.98
C ASP A 255 23.73 16.47 -13.38
N LEU A 256 23.47 15.46 -12.54
CA LEU A 256 22.38 14.52 -12.75
C LEU A 256 21.02 15.21 -12.72
N VAL A 257 20.78 16.09 -11.73
CA VAL A 257 19.53 16.86 -11.61
C VAL A 257 19.33 17.79 -12.82
N LYS A 258 20.39 18.40 -13.33
CA LYS A 258 20.36 19.20 -14.58
C LYS A 258 19.96 18.35 -15.78
N THR A 259 20.51 17.14 -15.89
CA THR A 259 20.18 16.21 -16.98
C THR A 259 18.72 15.75 -16.90
N LEU A 260 18.23 15.41 -15.70
CA LEU A 260 16.83 15.02 -15.48
C LEU A 260 15.85 16.17 -15.79
N GLY A 261 16.22 17.40 -15.46
CA GLY A 261 15.54 18.63 -15.84
C GLY A 261 14.16 18.83 -15.24
N TYR A 262 13.30 19.50 -15.99
CA TYR A 262 11.94 19.87 -15.54
C TYR A 262 11.05 18.66 -15.30
N GLY A 263 10.30 18.69 -14.19
CA GLY A 263 9.40 17.61 -13.79
C GLY A 263 10.08 16.50 -13.00
N THR A 264 11.19 16.82 -12.32
CA THR A 264 11.95 15.87 -11.49
C THR A 264 11.54 15.98 -10.02
N LEU A 265 11.29 14.82 -9.41
CA LEU A 265 11.13 14.67 -7.95
C LEU A 265 12.44 14.15 -7.37
N VAL A 266 12.97 14.83 -6.37
CA VAL A 266 14.18 14.38 -5.65
C VAL A 266 13.79 13.94 -4.24
N PHE A 267 14.07 12.69 -3.94
CA PHE A 267 13.80 12.06 -2.66
C PHE A 267 15.10 11.82 -1.90
N VAL A 268 15.24 12.47 -0.76
CA VAL A 268 16.39 12.25 0.13
C VAL A 268 16.04 11.16 1.14
N SER A 269 16.94 10.20 1.35
CA SER A 269 16.73 9.16 2.35
C SER A 269 16.53 9.76 3.75
N ARG A 270 15.62 9.17 4.51
CA ARG A 270 15.15 9.68 5.81
C ARG A 270 16.27 9.88 6.83
N ASP A 271 17.28 9.02 6.81
CA ASP A 271 18.42 9.07 7.73
C ASP A 271 19.36 10.27 7.48
N LEU A 272 19.37 10.83 6.27
CA LEU A 272 20.10 12.06 5.96
C LEU A 272 19.44 13.32 6.54
N GLY A 273 18.14 13.27 6.78
CA GLY A 273 17.40 14.27 7.51
C GLY A 273 17.12 15.58 6.75
N ARG A 274 16.39 16.47 7.43
CA ARG A 274 15.96 17.77 6.85
C ARG A 274 17.11 18.73 6.63
N GLY A 275 18.17 18.64 7.45
CA GLY A 275 19.35 19.49 7.32
C GLY A 275 20.11 19.25 6.03
N TYR A 276 20.25 17.98 5.63
CA TYR A 276 20.83 17.62 4.34
C TYR A 276 19.97 18.11 3.18
N LEU A 277 18.65 17.93 3.28
CA LEU A 277 17.70 18.38 2.24
C LEU A 277 17.82 19.90 1.99
N LYS A 278 17.98 20.69 3.06
CA LYS A 278 18.14 22.15 2.94
C LYS A 278 19.46 22.52 2.26
N ARG A 279 20.58 21.92 2.69
CA ARG A 279 21.90 22.15 2.06
C ARG A 279 21.90 21.74 0.59
N LEU A 280 21.26 20.60 0.26
CA LEU A 280 21.13 20.17 -1.13
C LEU A 280 20.33 21.16 -1.97
N ALA A 281 19.25 21.73 -1.44
CA ALA A 281 18.49 22.75 -2.13
C ALA A 281 19.35 23.99 -2.43
N GLU A 282 20.10 24.49 -1.44
CA GLU A 282 21.01 25.62 -1.58
C GLU A 282 22.14 25.32 -2.62
N GLU A 283 22.69 24.11 -2.59
CA GLU A 283 23.71 23.66 -3.56
C GLU A 283 23.14 23.64 -4.99
N LEU A 284 21.96 23.07 -5.18
CA LEU A 284 21.31 23.01 -6.50
C LEU A 284 20.97 24.41 -7.03
N GLU A 285 20.49 25.29 -6.18
CA GLU A 285 20.21 26.70 -6.52
C GLU A 285 21.49 27.44 -6.93
N SER A 286 22.60 27.25 -6.20
CA SER A 286 23.90 27.82 -6.55
C SER A 286 24.43 27.31 -7.91
N CYS A 287 24.04 26.10 -8.30
CA CYS A 287 24.32 25.52 -9.62
C CYS A 287 23.32 25.96 -10.72
N GLY A 288 22.40 26.87 -10.42
CA GLY A 288 21.42 27.40 -11.38
C GLY A 288 20.19 26.52 -11.60
N VAL A 289 19.93 25.54 -10.73
CA VAL A 289 18.73 24.70 -10.79
C VAL A 289 17.61 25.36 -9.97
N LYS A 290 16.45 25.59 -10.57
CA LYS A 290 15.27 26.13 -9.89
C LYS A 290 14.59 25.03 -9.09
N VAL A 291 14.74 25.04 -7.78
CA VAL A 291 14.22 24.00 -6.89
C VAL A 291 13.23 24.55 -5.86
N ALA A 292 12.39 23.69 -5.31
CA ALA A 292 11.59 23.97 -4.12
C ALA A 292 11.51 22.72 -3.23
N VAL A 293 11.61 22.96 -1.91
CA VAL A 293 11.37 21.91 -0.92
C VAL A 293 9.86 21.75 -0.70
N ALA A 294 9.34 20.56 -0.91
CA ALA A 294 7.91 20.26 -0.83
C ALA A 294 7.48 19.95 0.60
N HIS A 295 7.15 20.97 1.36
CA HIS A 295 6.48 20.83 2.66
C HIS A 295 4.96 20.86 2.54
N THR A 296 4.45 21.50 1.49
CA THR A 296 3.03 21.68 1.20
C THR A 296 2.78 21.59 -0.30
N THR A 297 1.52 21.54 -0.71
CA THR A 297 1.09 21.57 -2.13
C THR A 297 1.48 22.86 -2.85
N ARG A 298 1.78 23.96 -2.15
CA ARG A 298 2.24 25.20 -2.79
C ARG A 298 3.50 25.03 -3.64
N ALA A 299 4.35 24.05 -3.28
CA ALA A 299 5.53 23.72 -4.09
C ALA A 299 5.13 23.16 -5.46
N LEU A 300 4.05 22.38 -5.52
CA LEU A 300 3.51 21.85 -6.78
C LEU A 300 2.96 22.96 -7.68
N ASP A 301 2.30 23.97 -7.10
CA ASP A 301 1.82 25.12 -7.87
C ASP A 301 2.96 25.92 -8.49
N LYS A 302 4.09 26.03 -7.80
CA LYS A 302 5.31 26.63 -8.37
C LYS A 302 5.84 25.84 -9.56
N LEU A 303 5.80 24.50 -9.48
CA LEU A 303 6.19 23.62 -10.58
C LEU A 303 5.23 23.80 -11.78
N ARG A 304 3.93 23.78 -11.55
CA ARG A 304 2.89 24.00 -12.61
C ARG A 304 3.09 25.34 -13.33
N LYS A 305 3.49 26.39 -12.62
CA LYS A 305 3.74 27.72 -13.16
C LYS A 305 5.14 27.87 -13.80
N GLY A 306 5.96 26.80 -13.81
CA GLY A 306 7.33 26.86 -14.32
C GLY A 306 8.31 27.69 -13.48
N LEU A 307 7.91 28.10 -12.28
CA LEU A 307 8.77 28.88 -11.36
C LEU A 307 9.90 28.04 -10.79
N VAL A 308 9.68 26.73 -10.65
CA VAL A 308 10.67 25.74 -10.26
C VAL A 308 10.64 24.56 -11.20
N HIS A 309 11.76 23.87 -11.34
CA HIS A 309 11.89 22.72 -12.23
C HIS A 309 11.92 21.38 -11.46
N VAL A 310 12.33 21.43 -10.20
CA VAL A 310 12.60 20.26 -9.37
C VAL A 310 11.95 20.44 -8.00
N LEU A 311 11.31 19.39 -7.51
CA LEU A 311 10.77 19.33 -6.16
C LEU A 311 11.59 18.38 -5.30
N LEU A 312 12.02 18.86 -4.14
CA LEU A 312 12.80 18.08 -3.17
C LEU A 312 11.94 17.68 -1.97
N GLY A 313 12.14 16.46 -1.49
CA GLY A 313 11.49 15.99 -0.26
C GLY A 313 12.19 14.80 0.37
N VAL A 314 11.81 14.48 1.60
CA VAL A 314 12.30 13.30 2.28
C VAL A 314 11.52 12.07 1.81
N ALA A 315 12.22 10.98 1.54
CA ALA A 315 11.62 9.70 1.15
C ALA A 315 10.86 9.09 2.33
N THR A 316 9.60 9.44 2.47
CA THR A 316 8.70 8.91 3.48
C THR A 316 7.40 8.47 2.84
N TYR A 317 6.84 7.35 3.33
CA TYR A 317 5.62 6.74 2.77
C TYR A 317 4.42 7.71 2.76
N TYR A 318 4.31 8.59 3.75
CA TYR A 318 3.27 9.62 3.86
C TYR A 318 3.74 11.02 3.46
N GLY A 319 4.87 11.12 2.76
CA GLY A 319 5.40 12.39 2.29
C GLY A 319 4.51 13.04 1.22
N VAL A 320 4.50 14.37 1.15
CA VAL A 320 3.76 15.15 0.14
C VAL A 320 4.12 14.70 -1.28
N LEU A 321 5.41 14.50 -1.56
CA LEU A 321 5.88 14.03 -2.87
C LEU A 321 5.51 12.58 -3.15
N THR A 322 5.42 11.74 -2.12
CA THR A 322 5.12 10.32 -2.27
C THR A 322 3.65 10.07 -2.53
N ARG A 323 2.74 10.84 -1.91
CA ARG A 323 1.29 10.60 -1.98
C ARG A 323 0.43 11.78 -2.42
N GLY A 324 0.99 12.98 -2.43
CA GLY A 324 0.25 14.22 -2.70
C GLY A 324 0.31 14.73 -4.14
N ILE A 325 0.93 14.00 -5.08
CA ILE A 325 1.16 14.47 -6.43
C ILE A 325 0.53 13.53 -7.46
N ASP A 326 -0.29 14.09 -8.34
CA ASP A 326 -0.81 13.42 -9.52
C ASP A 326 -0.75 14.37 -10.73
N GLU A 327 0.41 14.43 -11.36
CA GLU A 327 0.72 15.34 -12.47
C GLU A 327 1.35 14.57 -13.65
N PRO A 328 0.56 13.77 -14.37
CA PRO A 328 1.07 12.89 -15.42
C PRO A 328 1.78 13.61 -16.56
N LYS A 329 1.40 14.87 -16.83
CA LYS A 329 2.05 15.67 -17.88
C LYS A 329 3.37 16.28 -17.45
N LEU A 330 3.54 16.57 -16.15
CA LEU A 330 4.68 17.30 -15.64
C LEU A 330 5.76 16.39 -15.06
N ILE A 331 5.37 15.43 -14.20
CA ILE A 331 6.31 14.58 -13.48
C ILE A 331 6.75 13.41 -14.35
N LYS A 332 8.02 13.39 -14.72
CA LYS A 332 8.60 12.36 -15.58
C LYS A 332 9.76 11.58 -14.94
N SER A 333 10.44 12.15 -13.95
CA SER A 333 11.57 11.51 -13.32
C SER A 333 11.58 11.61 -11.80
N ALA A 334 12.15 10.61 -11.14
CA ALA A 334 12.39 10.56 -9.71
C ALA A 334 13.86 10.21 -9.45
N LEU A 335 14.51 10.98 -8.60
CA LEU A 335 15.89 10.74 -8.16
C LEU A 335 15.85 10.42 -6.66
N PHE A 336 16.41 9.29 -6.28
CA PHE A 336 16.58 8.89 -4.88
C PHE A 336 18.02 9.07 -4.46
N ILE A 337 18.25 9.90 -3.46
CA ILE A 337 19.55 10.14 -2.83
C ILE A 337 19.61 9.30 -1.57
N GLY A 338 20.31 8.19 -1.64
CA GLY A 338 20.28 7.12 -0.68
C GLY A 338 19.06 6.20 -0.83
N ILE A 339 19.23 4.94 -0.45
CA ILE A 339 18.14 3.95 -0.46
C ILE A 339 17.09 4.34 0.58
N PRO A 340 15.80 4.44 0.21
CA PRO A 340 14.73 4.60 1.20
C PRO A 340 14.77 3.47 2.22
N LYS A 341 14.86 3.81 3.51
CA LYS A 341 15.01 2.83 4.58
C LYS A 341 14.50 3.32 5.93
N PHE A 342 14.24 2.36 6.79
CA PHE A 342 14.08 2.59 8.22
C PHE A 342 15.41 2.29 8.90
N ARG A 343 15.89 3.21 9.72
CA ARG A 343 17.05 3.01 10.59
C ARG A 343 16.58 2.93 12.01
N VAL A 344 16.86 1.81 12.67
CA VAL A 344 16.46 1.58 14.06
C VAL A 344 17.66 1.09 14.85
N PRO A 345 17.79 1.45 16.16
CA PRO A 345 18.80 0.84 17.03
C PRO A 345 18.65 -0.68 17.09
N LEU A 346 19.75 -1.40 17.21
CA LEU A 346 19.75 -2.87 17.28
C LEU A 346 18.88 -3.39 18.43
N ASP A 347 18.97 -2.76 19.62
CA ASP A 347 18.18 -3.17 20.78
C ASP A 347 16.68 -2.98 20.52
N ALA A 348 16.28 -1.89 19.87
CA ALA A 348 14.88 -1.66 19.48
C ALA A 348 14.42 -2.64 18.40
N PHE A 349 15.29 -3.04 17.49
CA PHE A 349 15.00 -4.08 16.49
C PHE A 349 14.78 -5.44 17.15
N LEU A 350 15.67 -5.84 18.06
CA LEU A 350 15.61 -7.11 18.79
C LEU A 350 14.63 -7.11 19.97
N SER A 351 13.99 -5.99 20.28
CA SER A 351 12.88 -5.97 21.25
C SER A 351 11.66 -6.75 20.77
N LYS A 352 11.55 -7.00 19.47
CA LYS A 352 10.43 -7.72 18.85
C LYS A 352 10.79 -9.17 18.60
N LEU A 353 10.03 -10.09 19.18
CA LEU A 353 10.27 -11.53 19.06
C LEU A 353 10.38 -12.05 17.61
N PRO A 354 9.54 -11.60 16.64
CA PRO A 354 9.73 -12.02 15.24
C PRO A 354 11.10 -11.66 14.67
N ASN A 355 11.68 -10.53 15.06
CA ASN A 355 13.00 -10.11 14.64
C ASN A 355 14.11 -10.94 15.31
N VAL A 356 13.92 -11.30 16.57
CA VAL A 356 14.84 -12.21 17.29
C VAL A 356 14.90 -13.56 16.59
N LEU A 357 13.74 -14.17 16.32
CA LEU A 357 13.65 -15.47 15.63
C LEU A 357 14.25 -15.41 14.23
N TYR A 358 13.98 -14.35 13.50
CA TYR A 358 14.53 -14.14 12.17
C TYR A 358 16.04 -14.00 12.19
N SER A 359 16.57 -13.22 13.12
CA SER A 359 18.01 -12.99 13.29
C SER A 359 18.73 -14.26 13.73
N PHE A 360 18.17 -14.98 14.70
CA PHE A 360 18.71 -16.26 15.15
C PHE A 360 18.83 -17.26 14.00
N ARG A 361 17.77 -17.41 13.22
CA ARG A 361 17.78 -18.28 12.04
C ARG A 361 18.85 -17.88 11.01
N SER A 362 19.07 -16.59 10.82
CA SER A 362 20.09 -16.09 9.89
C SER A 362 21.51 -16.36 10.37
N LEU A 363 21.76 -16.29 11.67
CA LEU A 363 23.04 -16.59 12.29
C LEU A 363 23.29 -18.10 12.43
N TYR A 364 22.24 -18.86 12.71
CA TYR A 364 22.31 -20.31 12.92
C TYR A 364 22.79 -21.05 11.66
N GLY A 365 22.44 -20.60 10.46
CA GLY A 365 22.93 -21.18 9.21
C GLY A 365 24.44 -21.06 9.00
N THR A 366 25.12 -20.24 9.78
CA THR A 366 26.57 -19.98 9.69
C THR A 366 27.40 -20.63 10.80
N ARG A 367 26.77 -21.11 11.90
CA ARG A 367 27.44 -21.69 13.08
C ARG A 367 26.62 -22.84 13.69
N ALA A 368 27.32 -23.82 14.29
CA ALA A 368 26.69 -24.83 15.12
C ALA A 368 26.15 -24.15 16.40
N ALA A 369 24.84 -24.12 16.58
CA ALA A 369 24.24 -23.55 17.78
C ALA A 369 24.24 -24.55 18.94
N ASP A 370 24.26 -24.02 20.15
CA ASP A 370 24.03 -24.79 21.38
C ASP A 370 22.68 -25.53 21.28
N PRO A 371 22.61 -26.83 21.66
CA PRO A 371 21.37 -27.60 21.67
C PRO A 371 20.21 -26.95 22.44
N GLU A 372 20.53 -26.24 23.53
CA GLU A 372 19.55 -25.55 24.35
C GLU A 372 18.92 -24.35 23.60
N LEU A 373 19.72 -23.59 22.87
CA LEU A 373 19.23 -22.48 22.01
C LEU A 373 18.40 -23.01 20.86
N SER A 374 18.79 -24.15 20.27
CA SER A 374 18.00 -24.80 19.22
C SER A 374 16.61 -25.21 19.71
N ARG A 375 16.54 -25.80 20.94
CA ARG A 375 15.25 -26.14 21.56
C ARG A 375 14.40 -24.92 21.83
N ALA A 376 14.99 -23.83 22.34
CA ALA A 376 14.29 -22.58 22.57
C ALA A 376 13.71 -22.00 21.26
N TYR A 377 14.51 -21.98 20.20
CA TYR A 377 14.06 -21.53 18.88
C TYR A 377 12.91 -22.38 18.33
N GLU A 378 13.05 -23.72 18.35
CA GLU A 378 12.02 -24.63 17.86
C GLU A 378 10.71 -24.51 18.65
N SER A 379 10.80 -24.38 19.97
CA SER A 379 9.63 -24.17 20.83
C SER A 379 8.86 -22.91 20.43
N LEU A 380 9.56 -21.79 20.26
CA LEU A 380 8.97 -20.51 19.87
C LEU A 380 8.48 -20.52 18.42
N ALA A 381 9.20 -21.13 17.49
CA ALA A 381 8.85 -21.19 16.08
C ALA A 381 7.57 -22.01 15.81
N ARG A 382 7.24 -22.96 16.69
CA ARG A 382 6.02 -23.79 16.62
C ARG A 382 4.79 -23.11 17.24
N LEU A 383 4.94 -21.96 17.89
CA LEU A 383 3.81 -21.26 18.50
C LEU A 383 2.82 -20.78 17.44
N SER A 384 1.55 -20.86 17.77
CA SER A 384 0.51 -20.19 16.96
C SER A 384 0.75 -18.67 16.92
N PRO A 385 0.30 -17.96 15.88
CA PRO A 385 0.47 -16.51 15.77
C PRO A 385 -0.02 -15.74 17.00
N SER A 386 -1.11 -16.19 17.63
CA SER A 386 -1.66 -15.56 18.83
C SER A 386 -0.74 -15.74 20.04
N LYS A 387 -0.22 -16.96 20.25
CA LYS A 387 0.72 -17.26 21.33
C LYS A 387 2.04 -16.51 21.13
N LEU A 388 2.57 -16.52 19.91
CA LEU A 388 3.77 -15.78 19.56
C LEU A 388 3.64 -14.28 19.85
N LYS A 389 2.49 -13.70 19.51
CA LYS A 389 2.20 -12.30 19.81
C LYS A 389 2.13 -12.01 21.30
N LEU A 390 1.57 -12.93 22.09
CA LEU A 390 1.54 -12.77 23.54
C LEU A 390 2.96 -12.81 24.13
N VAL A 391 3.80 -13.76 23.71
CA VAL A 391 5.21 -13.81 24.13
C VAL A 391 5.98 -12.55 23.70
N ASP A 392 5.71 -12.02 22.48
CA ASP A 392 6.28 -10.75 22.03
C ASP A 392 5.89 -9.57 22.94
N LEU A 393 4.62 -9.50 23.34
CA LEU A 393 4.15 -8.46 24.26
C LEU A 393 4.82 -8.61 25.66
N CYS A 394 4.95 -9.83 26.15
CA CYS A 394 5.65 -10.11 27.41
C CYS A 394 7.15 -9.74 27.33
N LEU A 395 7.81 -10.07 26.23
CA LEU A 395 9.23 -9.72 26.00
C LEU A 395 9.47 -8.21 26.00
N ARG A 396 8.49 -7.46 25.55
CA ARG A 396 8.50 -5.99 25.51
C ARG A 396 8.02 -5.33 26.81
N GLY A 397 7.65 -6.12 27.82
CA GLY A 397 7.12 -5.61 29.10
C GLY A 397 5.71 -5.01 29.00
N LEU A 398 4.97 -5.29 27.92
CA LEU A 398 3.62 -4.77 27.67
C LEU A 398 2.51 -5.71 28.17
N ALA A 399 2.86 -6.91 28.58
CA ALA A 399 1.96 -7.89 29.16
C ALA A 399 2.71 -8.78 30.17
N GLN A 400 1.96 -9.40 31.10
CA GLN A 400 2.50 -10.42 32.00
C GLN A 400 2.20 -11.82 31.43
N PRO A 401 3.11 -12.80 31.63
CA PRO A 401 2.85 -14.17 31.23
C PRO A 401 1.69 -14.77 32.07
N PRO A 402 0.64 -15.31 31.44
CA PRO A 402 -0.57 -15.73 32.14
C PRO A 402 -0.39 -17.03 32.95
N ASN A 403 0.62 -17.81 32.68
CA ASN A 403 0.95 -19.08 33.37
C ASN A 403 2.41 -19.46 33.17
N ASP A 404 2.82 -20.56 33.81
CA ASP A 404 4.21 -21.07 33.79
C ASP A 404 4.67 -21.46 32.37
N TYR A 405 3.77 -21.95 31.51
CA TYR A 405 4.10 -22.25 30.13
C TYR A 405 4.57 -20.99 29.39
N PHE A 406 3.84 -19.89 29.51
CA PHE A 406 4.23 -18.62 28.86
C PHE A 406 5.45 -17.98 29.55
N ARG A 407 5.67 -18.26 30.85
CA ARG A 407 6.89 -17.84 31.54
C ARG A 407 8.12 -18.52 30.94
N THR A 408 8.05 -19.84 30.71
CA THR A 408 9.09 -20.60 30.02
C THR A 408 9.33 -20.10 28.59
N GLN A 409 8.28 -19.81 27.82
CA GLN A 409 8.43 -19.26 26.47
C GLN A 409 9.07 -17.86 26.47
N LEU A 410 8.79 -17.06 27.48
CA LEU A 410 9.42 -15.74 27.66
C LEU A 410 10.90 -15.87 28.00
N GLU A 411 11.29 -16.83 28.87
CA GLU A 411 12.69 -17.13 29.17
C GLU A 411 13.45 -17.55 27.90
N PHE A 412 12.86 -18.43 27.09
CA PHE A 412 13.42 -18.81 25.79
C PHE A 412 13.60 -17.61 24.86
N ALA A 413 12.61 -16.74 24.79
CA ALA A 413 12.68 -15.54 23.96
C ALA A 413 13.77 -14.57 24.41
N ALA A 414 13.91 -14.36 25.73
CA ALA A 414 14.96 -13.53 26.30
C ALA A 414 16.35 -14.15 26.06
N LYS A 415 16.51 -15.43 26.26
CA LYS A 415 17.76 -16.14 26.01
C LYS A 415 18.21 -16.06 24.55
N LEU A 416 17.29 -16.25 23.60
CA LEU A 416 17.59 -16.11 22.18
C LEU A 416 17.96 -14.66 21.82
N ARG A 417 17.24 -13.68 22.36
CA ARG A 417 17.55 -12.27 22.15
C ARG A 417 18.96 -11.91 22.63
N ASP A 418 19.30 -12.32 23.84
CA ASP A 418 20.60 -12.00 24.45
C ASP A 418 21.74 -12.71 23.69
N PHE A 419 21.51 -13.95 23.24
CA PHE A 419 22.43 -14.66 22.36
C PHE A 419 22.65 -13.92 21.04
N VAL A 420 21.56 -13.54 20.32
CA VAL A 420 21.64 -12.82 19.05
C VAL A 420 22.37 -11.49 19.24
N LEU A 421 22.08 -10.77 20.31
CA LEU A 421 22.72 -9.50 20.61
C LEU A 421 24.22 -9.66 20.84
N GLY A 422 24.64 -10.69 21.58
CA GLY A 422 26.04 -11.03 21.82
C GLY A 422 26.77 -11.42 20.54
N GLU A 423 26.16 -12.30 19.73
CA GLU A 423 26.73 -12.75 18.45
C GLU A 423 26.88 -11.60 17.46
N VAL A 424 25.85 -10.77 17.32
CA VAL A 424 25.92 -9.59 16.43
C VAL A 424 27.06 -8.67 16.85
N ARG A 425 27.22 -8.38 18.13
CA ARG A 425 28.31 -7.54 18.64
C ARG A 425 29.69 -8.16 18.38
N THR A 426 29.80 -9.47 18.54
CA THR A 426 31.07 -10.21 18.34
C THR A 426 31.46 -10.26 16.85
N VAL A 427 30.49 -10.58 15.97
CA VAL A 427 30.72 -10.71 14.53
C VAL A 427 30.90 -9.37 13.85
N LEU A 428 30.17 -8.33 14.31
CA LEU A 428 30.20 -7.02 13.70
C LEU A 428 31.58 -6.36 13.78
N GLY A 429 32.25 -6.43 14.96
CA GLY A 429 33.48 -5.68 15.19
C GLY A 429 33.28 -4.21 14.79
N ASN A 430 34.13 -3.73 13.87
CA ASN A 430 34.00 -2.41 13.24
C ASN A 430 33.41 -2.47 11.81
N GLY A 431 32.90 -3.63 11.40
CA GLY A 431 32.43 -3.90 10.06
C GLY A 431 30.93 -3.75 9.88
N LYS A 432 30.42 -4.47 8.91
CA LYS A 432 29.00 -4.58 8.60
C LYS A 432 28.57 -6.04 8.65
N LEU A 433 27.31 -6.28 8.98
CA LEU A 433 26.74 -7.62 9.00
C LEU A 433 25.40 -7.62 8.23
N ILE A 434 25.31 -8.49 7.23
CA ILE A 434 24.05 -8.79 6.55
C ILE A 434 23.30 -9.82 7.38
N LEU A 435 22.18 -9.41 7.97
CA LEU A 435 21.33 -10.28 8.76
C LEU A 435 20.04 -10.58 8.01
N GLY A 436 20.10 -11.55 7.11
CA GLY A 436 19.00 -11.89 6.21
C GLY A 436 18.66 -10.75 5.21
N ASN A 437 17.60 -9.99 5.49
CA ASN A 437 17.13 -8.90 4.62
C ASN A 437 17.34 -7.50 5.25
N VAL A 438 18.27 -7.37 6.18
CA VAL A 438 18.63 -6.11 6.82
C VAL A 438 20.14 -5.98 6.93
N LEU A 439 20.64 -4.75 6.99
CA LEU A 439 22.04 -4.44 7.18
C LEU A 439 22.26 -3.91 8.60
N VAL A 440 23.14 -4.56 9.36
CA VAL A 440 23.57 -4.11 10.69
C VAL A 440 24.93 -3.45 10.56
N LYS A 441 25.10 -2.28 11.15
CA LYS A 441 26.37 -1.54 11.11
C LYS A 441 26.53 -0.61 12.32
N PRO A 442 27.76 -0.24 12.68
CA PRO A 442 27.99 0.79 13.68
C PRO A 442 27.57 2.17 13.16
N SER A 443 27.08 3.00 14.08
CA SER A 443 26.71 4.39 13.80
C SER A 443 26.99 5.22 15.05
N GLY A 444 28.13 5.94 15.08
CA GLY A 444 28.61 6.57 16.30
C GLY A 444 28.85 5.54 17.42
N ASN A 445 28.29 5.81 18.59
CA ASN A 445 28.40 4.90 19.75
C ASN A 445 27.32 3.80 19.78
N SER A 446 26.51 3.65 18.75
CA SER A 446 25.42 2.68 18.70
C SER A 446 25.53 1.77 17.49
N ILE A 447 24.87 0.62 17.57
CA ILE A 447 24.68 -0.29 16.44
C ILE A 447 23.28 -0.04 15.89
N VAL A 448 23.18 0.13 14.59
CA VAL A 448 21.92 0.38 13.89
C VAL A 448 21.61 -0.70 12.88
N VAL A 449 20.34 -0.90 12.63
CA VAL A 449 19.80 -1.81 11.63
C VAL A 449 19.12 -0.97 10.53
N ASP A 450 19.64 -1.06 9.32
CA ASP A 450 19.05 -0.46 8.14
C ASP A 450 18.14 -1.47 7.44
N ILE A 451 16.88 -1.11 7.29
CA ILE A 451 15.81 -1.93 6.70
C ILE A 451 15.30 -1.21 5.45
N PRO A 452 15.56 -1.70 4.22
CA PRO A 452 15.06 -1.06 3.01
C PRO A 452 13.54 -0.89 3.03
N ASP A 453 13.08 0.31 2.72
CA ASP A 453 11.66 0.66 2.60
C ASP A 453 11.21 0.60 1.13
N ILE A 454 10.92 -0.63 0.70
CA ILE A 454 10.50 -0.93 -0.68
C ILE A 454 9.19 -0.21 -1.02
N TYR A 455 8.28 -0.08 -0.07
CA TYR A 455 6.98 0.56 -0.33
C TYR A 455 7.09 2.04 -0.64
N THR A 456 7.92 2.76 0.11
CA THR A 456 8.21 4.17 -0.19
C THR A 456 8.83 4.31 -1.57
N TYR A 457 9.76 3.43 -1.95
CA TYR A 457 10.36 3.44 -3.28
C TYR A 457 9.32 3.20 -4.39
N ILE A 458 8.51 2.15 -4.27
CA ILE A 458 7.47 1.81 -5.26
C ILE A 458 6.47 2.97 -5.43
N GLN A 459 6.00 3.53 -4.32
CA GLN A 459 5.04 4.63 -4.35
C GLN A 459 5.63 5.91 -4.96
N ALA A 460 6.84 6.25 -4.58
CA ALA A 460 7.51 7.47 -5.03
C ALA A 460 7.92 7.38 -6.49
N SER A 461 8.59 6.30 -6.91
CA SER A 461 8.97 6.10 -8.31
C SER A 461 7.75 5.92 -9.22
N GLY A 462 6.68 5.31 -8.73
CA GLY A 462 5.40 5.22 -9.45
C GLY A 462 4.74 6.57 -9.75
N ARG A 463 5.18 7.70 -9.13
CA ARG A 463 4.69 9.04 -9.49
C ARG A 463 5.13 9.49 -10.87
N THR A 464 6.18 8.93 -11.40
CA THR A 464 6.71 9.24 -12.73
C THR A 464 5.99 8.51 -13.86
N SER A 465 5.24 7.45 -13.57
CA SER A 465 4.45 6.69 -14.53
C SER A 465 2.98 6.79 -14.18
N ARG A 466 2.19 7.37 -15.06
CA ARG A 466 0.77 7.68 -14.83
C ARG A 466 -0.07 7.38 -16.06
N LEU A 467 -1.34 7.13 -15.84
CA LEU A 467 -2.31 7.03 -16.93
C LEU A 467 -2.60 8.42 -17.47
N LEU A 468 -2.34 8.60 -18.76
CA LEU A 468 -2.63 9.83 -19.51
C LEU A 468 -3.30 9.45 -20.84
N GLY A 469 -4.54 9.88 -21.04
CA GLY A 469 -5.27 9.56 -22.27
C GLY A 469 -5.45 8.07 -22.53
N GLY A 470 -5.59 7.25 -21.48
CA GLY A 470 -5.73 5.80 -21.60
C GLY A 470 -4.41 5.01 -21.77
N ARG A 471 -3.27 5.68 -21.74
CA ARG A 471 -1.93 5.07 -21.85
C ARG A 471 -1.10 5.32 -20.62
N MET A 472 -0.25 4.35 -20.26
CA MET A 472 0.74 4.55 -19.19
C MET A 472 1.93 5.34 -19.74
N THR A 473 2.20 6.50 -19.15
CA THR A 473 3.41 7.27 -19.47
C THR A 473 4.66 6.52 -19.01
N LEU A 474 5.76 6.66 -19.76
CA LEU A 474 7.04 6.16 -19.31
C LEU A 474 7.60 7.08 -18.23
N GLY A 475 7.94 6.52 -17.08
CA GLY A 475 8.65 7.20 -15.99
C GLY A 475 10.11 6.81 -15.93
N ILE A 476 10.91 7.68 -15.34
CA ILE A 476 12.33 7.41 -15.08
C ILE A 476 12.55 7.42 -13.57
N SER A 477 13.26 6.42 -13.06
CA SER A 477 13.72 6.38 -11.67
C SER A 477 15.22 6.19 -11.62
N VAL A 478 15.92 7.03 -10.88
CA VAL A 478 17.36 6.90 -10.63
C VAL A 478 17.57 6.73 -9.14
N LEU A 479 18.25 5.65 -8.75
CA LEU A 479 18.60 5.34 -7.37
C LEU A 479 20.10 5.49 -7.14
N LEU A 480 20.50 6.46 -6.35
CA LEU A 480 21.90 6.61 -5.90
C LEU A 480 22.05 5.90 -4.55
N TYR A 481 22.70 4.75 -4.54
CA TYR A 481 22.91 3.98 -3.32
C TYR A 481 24.19 4.40 -2.60
N GLU A 482 24.12 4.53 -1.29
CA GLU A 482 25.23 4.86 -0.41
C GLU A 482 26.04 3.63 0.03
N ASP A 483 25.46 2.44 -0.08
CA ASP A 483 26.00 1.20 0.40
C ASP A 483 25.60 0.05 -0.52
N ARG A 484 26.61 -0.69 -1.03
CA ARG A 484 26.36 -1.76 -1.99
C ARG A 484 25.64 -2.96 -1.37
N ASP A 485 25.97 -3.32 -0.13
CA ASP A 485 25.33 -4.44 0.54
C ASP A 485 23.86 -4.14 0.78
N LEU A 486 23.54 -2.90 1.20
CA LEU A 486 22.17 -2.44 1.36
C LEU A 486 21.42 -2.42 0.03
N TYR A 487 22.11 -2.06 -1.06
CA TYR A 487 21.53 -2.06 -2.40
C TYR A 487 21.18 -3.48 -2.86
N GLU A 488 22.03 -4.46 -2.61
CA GLU A 488 21.75 -5.87 -2.93
C GLU A 488 20.58 -6.41 -2.11
N ILE A 489 20.49 -6.06 -0.82
CA ILE A 489 19.33 -6.38 0.02
C ILE A 489 18.06 -5.72 -0.52
N PHE A 490 18.15 -4.45 -0.93
CA PHE A 490 17.04 -3.71 -1.54
C PHE A 490 16.53 -4.41 -2.80
N LEU A 491 17.42 -4.78 -3.73
CA LEU A 491 17.07 -5.48 -4.97
C LEU A 491 16.43 -6.85 -4.68
N LYS A 492 17.00 -7.63 -3.76
CA LYS A 492 16.45 -8.92 -3.35
C LYS A 492 15.04 -8.78 -2.79
N ARG A 493 14.79 -7.77 -1.96
CA ARG A 493 13.46 -7.49 -1.41
C ARG A 493 12.49 -7.01 -2.49
N LEU A 494 12.96 -6.18 -3.42
CA LEU A 494 12.14 -5.63 -4.50
C LEU A 494 11.67 -6.72 -5.46
N LYS A 495 12.52 -7.71 -5.79
CA LYS A 495 12.17 -8.89 -6.60
C LYS A 495 11.02 -9.73 -6.04
N ASN A 496 10.75 -9.65 -4.73
CA ASN A 496 9.58 -10.29 -4.15
C ASN A 496 8.25 -9.61 -4.51
N PHE A 497 8.29 -8.43 -5.12
CA PHE A 497 7.11 -7.65 -5.50
C PHE A 497 6.91 -7.62 -7.01
N PHE A 498 7.98 -7.46 -7.78
CA PHE A 498 7.94 -7.46 -9.24
C PHE A 498 9.32 -7.70 -9.83
N GLU A 499 9.34 -8.20 -11.04
CA GLU A 499 10.57 -8.25 -11.81
C GLU A 499 10.93 -6.84 -12.27
N THR A 500 12.08 -6.37 -11.82
CA THR A 500 12.68 -5.12 -12.27
C THR A 500 14.17 -5.35 -12.50
N SER A 501 14.70 -4.72 -13.51
CA SER A 501 16.12 -4.66 -13.77
C SER A 501 16.58 -3.22 -13.68
N PHE A 502 17.42 -2.93 -12.68
CA PHE A 502 18.11 -1.65 -12.64
C PHE A 502 19.26 -1.67 -13.65
N GLU A 503 19.24 -0.72 -14.57
CA GLU A 503 20.36 -0.47 -15.45
C GLU A 503 21.44 0.34 -14.71
N GLU A 504 22.71 0.08 -15.00
CA GLU A 504 23.77 0.98 -14.54
C GLU A 504 23.59 2.36 -15.18
N LEU A 505 23.70 3.40 -14.37
CA LEU A 505 23.50 4.77 -14.82
C LEU A 505 24.54 5.14 -15.90
N ASN A 506 24.06 5.34 -17.10
CA ASN A 506 24.83 5.81 -18.25
C ASN A 506 24.20 7.09 -18.80
N PRO A 507 24.95 8.18 -18.98
CA PRO A 507 24.42 9.46 -19.45
C PRO A 507 23.67 9.37 -20.78
N GLY A 508 24.19 8.61 -21.76
CA GLY A 508 23.56 8.45 -23.06
C GLY A 508 22.20 7.73 -22.98
N LYS A 509 22.16 6.61 -22.27
CA LYS A 509 20.92 5.85 -22.04
C LYS A 509 19.90 6.63 -21.23
N LEU A 510 20.36 7.45 -20.27
CA LEU A 510 19.47 8.29 -19.48
C LEU A 510 18.80 9.35 -20.35
N VAL A 511 19.54 10.02 -21.23
CA VAL A 511 19.01 11.04 -22.16
C VAL A 511 18.00 10.41 -23.11
N GLU A 512 18.31 9.26 -23.71
CA GLU A 512 17.39 8.50 -24.55
C GLU A 512 16.09 8.17 -23.83
N ALA A 513 16.20 7.65 -22.59
CA ALA A 513 15.02 7.33 -21.77
C ALA A 513 14.17 8.57 -21.43
N LEU A 514 14.80 9.73 -21.18
CA LEU A 514 14.11 11.00 -20.93
C LEU A 514 13.36 11.52 -22.17
N GLU A 515 13.93 11.33 -23.35
CA GLU A 515 13.26 11.65 -24.62
C GLU A 515 12.03 10.77 -24.83
N GLU A 516 12.18 9.45 -24.63
CA GLU A 516 11.05 8.51 -24.69
C GLU A 516 9.96 8.86 -23.67
N ALA A 517 10.37 9.19 -22.43
CA ALA A 517 9.44 9.60 -21.38
C ALA A 517 8.69 10.89 -21.75
N SER A 518 9.35 11.84 -22.40
CA SER A 518 8.71 13.08 -22.91
C SER A 518 7.74 12.77 -24.03
N LYS A 519 8.15 12.00 -25.05
CA LYS A 519 7.30 11.56 -26.16
C LYS A 519 6.05 10.81 -25.67
N SER A 520 6.15 10.01 -24.61
CA SER A 520 5.01 9.29 -24.04
C SER A 520 3.91 10.23 -23.47
N ARG A 521 4.21 11.53 -23.29
CA ARG A 521 3.32 12.57 -22.76
C ARG A 521 2.75 13.50 -23.83
N GLU A 522 3.37 13.54 -25.00
CA GLU A 522 2.99 14.46 -26.11
C GLU A 522 1.77 13.95 -26.91
N VAL A 523 1.49 12.65 -26.89
CA VAL A 523 0.43 12.04 -27.69
C VAL A 523 -0.93 12.17 -27.00
N VAL A 524 -1.43 13.39 -26.85
CA VAL A 524 -2.82 13.70 -26.48
C VAL A 524 -3.38 14.71 -27.48
N GLY A 525 -3.33 14.34 -28.75
CA GLY A 525 -4.05 15.00 -29.83
C GLY A 525 -4.92 13.97 -30.53
N CYS A 526 -6.18 14.31 -30.76
CA CYS A 526 -7.18 13.52 -31.48
C CYS A 526 -6.62 12.85 -32.73
N GLY A 527 -6.54 11.52 -32.73
CA GLY A 527 -6.15 10.78 -33.93
C GLY A 527 -5.74 9.36 -33.61
N GLY A 528 -6.55 8.40 -34.03
CA GLY A 528 -6.30 6.99 -33.85
C GLY A 528 -4.94 6.55 -34.40
N GLY A 529 -4.18 5.87 -33.60
CA GLY A 529 -2.94 5.21 -33.95
C GLY A 529 -2.67 4.08 -32.96
N ASP A 530 -2.58 2.88 -33.48
CA ASP A 530 -2.49 1.57 -32.84
C ASP A 530 -1.17 1.31 -32.08
N THR A 531 -0.92 2.01 -30.98
CA THR A 531 0.11 1.58 -30.01
C THR A 531 -0.39 1.79 -28.57
N VAL A 532 -1.56 1.26 -28.31
CA VAL A 532 -2.13 1.21 -26.96
C VAL A 532 -1.47 0.03 -26.27
N SER A 533 -0.93 0.25 -25.05
CA SER A 533 -0.72 -0.87 -24.12
C SER A 533 -2.09 -1.51 -23.89
N ARG A 534 -2.41 -2.51 -24.67
CA ARG A 534 -3.70 -3.22 -24.59
C ARG A 534 -3.76 -3.94 -23.25
N ILE A 535 -4.75 -3.62 -22.46
CA ILE A 535 -5.08 -4.40 -21.27
C ILE A 535 -6.21 -5.35 -21.66
N VAL A 536 -5.91 -6.62 -21.61
CA VAL A 536 -6.82 -7.69 -22.04
C VAL A 536 -7.16 -8.55 -20.84
N PRO A 537 -8.45 -8.75 -20.51
CA PRO A 537 -8.83 -9.73 -19.50
C PRO A 537 -8.57 -11.14 -20.04
N ALA A 538 -7.98 -11.99 -19.22
CA ALA A 538 -7.68 -13.37 -19.55
C ALA A 538 -8.10 -14.30 -18.40
N LEU A 539 -8.60 -15.49 -18.74
CA LEU A 539 -8.85 -16.55 -17.79
C LEU A 539 -7.88 -17.71 -18.07
N ILE A 540 -7.09 -18.06 -17.08
CA ILE A 540 -6.17 -19.20 -17.14
C ILE A 540 -6.74 -20.32 -16.29
N VAL A 541 -7.13 -21.41 -16.91
CA VAL A 541 -7.66 -22.59 -16.21
C VAL A 541 -6.54 -23.62 -16.05
N VAL A 542 -6.31 -24.08 -14.84
CA VAL A 542 -5.28 -25.06 -14.50
C VAL A 542 -5.86 -26.19 -13.66
N GLU A 543 -5.21 -27.35 -13.70
CA GLU A 543 -5.67 -28.60 -13.07
C GLU A 543 -5.66 -28.55 -11.52
N SER A 544 -4.91 -27.65 -10.91
CA SER A 544 -4.78 -27.65 -9.46
C SER A 544 -4.61 -26.25 -8.86
N PRO A 545 -5.14 -26.03 -7.64
CA PRO A 545 -4.97 -24.76 -6.91
C PRO A 545 -3.51 -24.39 -6.66
N THR A 546 -2.63 -25.39 -6.59
CA THR A 546 -1.18 -25.16 -6.40
C THR A 546 -0.55 -24.58 -7.65
N LYS A 547 -0.91 -25.06 -8.84
CA LYS A 547 -0.46 -24.50 -10.14
C LYS A 547 -0.99 -23.08 -10.30
N ALA A 548 -2.26 -22.83 -10.03
CA ALA A 548 -2.87 -21.50 -10.07
C ALA A 548 -2.09 -20.50 -9.18
N ARG A 549 -1.83 -20.90 -7.94
CA ARG A 549 -1.03 -20.07 -7.00
C ARG A 549 0.38 -19.82 -7.50
N THR A 550 1.02 -20.83 -8.10
CA THR A 550 2.40 -20.72 -8.60
C THR A 550 2.46 -19.78 -9.78
N ILE A 551 1.55 -19.89 -10.74
CA ILE A 551 1.46 -18.99 -11.91
C ILE A 551 1.23 -17.56 -11.44
N ALA A 552 0.25 -17.34 -10.56
CA ALA A 552 -0.01 -16.03 -10.01
C ALA A 552 1.20 -15.43 -9.30
N LYS A 553 2.00 -16.24 -8.57
CA LYS A 553 3.23 -15.80 -7.90
C LYS A 553 4.35 -15.45 -8.87
N ILE A 554 4.51 -16.19 -9.96
CA ILE A 554 5.54 -15.94 -10.99
C ILE A 554 5.33 -14.56 -11.60
N PHE A 555 4.08 -14.19 -11.84
CA PHE A 555 3.72 -12.88 -12.40
C PHE A 555 3.38 -11.82 -11.33
N GLY A 556 3.87 -11.99 -10.11
CA GLY A 556 3.84 -10.96 -9.09
C GLY A 556 2.86 -11.15 -7.95
N GLY A 557 2.29 -12.33 -7.84
CA GLY A 557 1.48 -12.75 -6.72
C GLY A 557 0.09 -12.14 -6.70
N GLY A 558 -0.92 -12.91 -6.93
CA GLY A 558 -2.28 -12.48 -7.00
C GLY A 558 -3.00 -12.36 -5.67
N GLY A 559 -3.99 -11.51 -5.62
CA GLY A 559 -5.05 -11.58 -4.65
C GLY A 559 -5.83 -12.88 -4.82
N ARG A 560 -6.32 -13.41 -3.72
CA ARG A 560 -7.27 -14.53 -3.76
C ARG A 560 -8.68 -13.97 -3.93
N ARG A 561 -9.40 -14.51 -4.88
CA ARG A 561 -10.83 -14.28 -5.06
C ARG A 561 -11.58 -15.58 -4.85
N TYR A 562 -12.67 -15.54 -4.10
CA TYR A 562 -13.56 -16.66 -3.93
C TYR A 562 -14.72 -16.52 -4.92
N VAL A 563 -14.90 -17.53 -5.76
CA VAL A 563 -16.02 -17.62 -6.70
C VAL A 563 -16.77 -18.92 -6.34
N GLY A 564 -17.84 -18.79 -5.56
CA GLY A 564 -18.45 -19.94 -4.90
C GLY A 564 -17.43 -20.65 -4.00
N ASP A 565 -17.28 -21.96 -4.16
CA ASP A 565 -16.33 -22.78 -3.40
C ASP A 565 -14.91 -22.80 -4.00
N THR A 566 -14.72 -22.11 -5.11
CA THR A 566 -13.44 -22.11 -5.84
C THR A 566 -12.61 -20.89 -5.53
N VAL A 567 -11.30 -21.07 -5.36
CA VAL A 567 -10.34 -19.99 -5.18
C VAL A 567 -9.69 -19.66 -6.52
N ALA A 568 -9.89 -18.44 -6.98
CA ALA A 568 -9.20 -17.89 -8.13
C ALA A 568 -8.08 -16.93 -7.69
N TYR A 569 -7.06 -16.80 -8.51
CA TYR A 569 -5.93 -15.88 -8.29
C TYR A 569 -5.88 -14.87 -9.43
N GLU A 570 -5.86 -13.57 -9.10
CA GLU A 570 -5.75 -12.50 -10.08
C GLU A 570 -4.27 -12.08 -10.22
N THR A 571 -3.80 -11.94 -11.46
CA THR A 571 -2.44 -11.50 -11.76
C THR A 571 -2.40 -10.69 -13.06
N VAL A 572 -1.30 -9.99 -13.33
CA VAL A 572 -1.08 -9.27 -14.60
C VAL A 572 0.12 -9.88 -15.31
N ILE A 573 -0.06 -10.27 -16.53
CA ILE A 573 0.96 -10.90 -17.36
C ILE A 573 1.32 -9.93 -18.48
N PRO A 574 2.54 -9.35 -18.48
CA PRO A 574 3.02 -8.54 -19.59
C PRO A 574 3.54 -9.44 -20.72
N VAL A 575 3.03 -9.25 -21.93
CA VAL A 575 3.50 -9.93 -23.14
C VAL A 575 3.50 -8.93 -24.29
N ASP A 576 4.65 -8.63 -24.86
CA ASP A 576 4.82 -7.78 -26.05
C ASP A 576 4.05 -6.45 -26.02
N GLY A 577 4.14 -5.73 -24.90
CA GLY A 577 3.44 -4.45 -24.70
C GLY A 577 1.93 -4.55 -24.40
N VAL A 578 1.41 -5.76 -24.31
CA VAL A 578 0.02 -6.05 -23.88
C VAL A 578 0.04 -6.54 -22.45
N PHE A 579 -0.80 -5.97 -21.60
CA PHE A 579 -0.99 -6.42 -20.23
C PHE A 579 -2.25 -7.28 -20.15
N TYR A 580 -2.07 -8.56 -19.87
CA TYR A 580 -3.18 -9.46 -19.60
C TYR A 580 -3.52 -9.42 -18.11
N VAL A 581 -4.69 -8.93 -17.77
CA VAL A 581 -5.23 -9.05 -16.40
C VAL A 581 -5.84 -10.44 -16.31
N ALA A 582 -5.12 -11.38 -15.69
CA ALA A 582 -5.47 -12.78 -15.69
C ALA A 582 -6.09 -13.20 -14.36
N THR A 583 -7.16 -13.99 -14.44
CA THR A 583 -7.70 -14.77 -13.32
C THR A 583 -7.29 -16.22 -13.55
N VAL A 584 -6.63 -16.82 -12.57
CA VAL A 584 -6.10 -18.19 -12.63
C VAL A 584 -6.84 -19.10 -11.67
#